data_eb97e371eacba5a1ee38632d81432a48
#
_entry.id   eb97e371eacba5a1ee38632d81432a48
#
_cell.length_a   1.000
_cell.length_b   1.000
_cell.length_c   1.000
_cell.angle_alpha   90.00
_cell.angle_beta   90.00
_cell.angle_gamma   90.00
#
_symmetry.space_group_name_H-M   'P 1'
#
loop_
_entity.id
_entity.type
_entity.pdbx_description
1 polymer ?
#
loop_
_entity_poly.entity_id
_entity_poly.type
_entity_poly.pdbx_seq_one_letter_code
_entity_poly.pdbx_strand_id
1 'polypeptide(L)'
;VYGGIWMDATILLTGPIPDEIKNSNLFMYQRTKNASNKECWNKLNHGYLWWELDSKVNILNSFIVAKPKQENLHKCLDLLMNFWKTQNTIPHYFFFQIMFNELILRDRFQLLPILDDTLPHLYQIYYIQEKDLELATQNNHIHKMNHRFK
;
A
#
# COMPACT_ATOMS: atom_id res chain seq x y z
N VAL A 1 -10.64 -9.40 -13.05
CA VAL A 1 -11.20 -9.69 -14.36
C VAL A 1 -11.30 -8.43 -15.22
N TYR A 2 -11.86 -7.34 -14.70
CA TYR A 2 -12.14 -6.12 -15.47
C TYR A 2 -11.06 -5.03 -15.31
N GLY A 3 -10.16 -5.16 -14.34
CA GLY A 3 -9.24 -4.10 -13.96
C GLY A 3 -9.95 -2.97 -13.22
N GLY A 4 -9.24 -1.87 -12.99
CA GLY A 4 -9.76 -0.68 -12.34
C GLY A 4 -8.93 -0.26 -11.13
N ILE A 5 -9.54 0.54 -10.28
CA ILE A 5 -8.92 1.08 -9.06
C ILE A 5 -9.71 0.56 -7.86
N TRP A 6 -9.02 -0.18 -7.01
CA TRP A 6 -9.51 -0.57 -5.69
C TRP A 6 -9.09 0.47 -4.66
N MET A 7 -10.03 0.93 -3.88
CA MET A 7 -9.79 1.84 -2.76
C MET A 7 -10.52 1.34 -1.52
N ASP A 8 -9.79 1.20 -0.43
CA ASP A 8 -10.35 0.99 0.91
C ASP A 8 -11.13 2.24 1.35
N ALA A 9 -12.16 2.08 2.17
CA ALA A 9 -12.94 3.19 2.74
C ALA A 9 -12.12 4.20 3.57
N THR A 10 -10.88 3.87 3.90
CA THR A 10 -9.94 4.75 4.59
C THR A 10 -9.03 5.54 3.64
N ILE A 11 -9.26 5.50 2.32
CA ILE A 11 -8.55 6.36 1.37
C ILE A 11 -9.32 7.66 1.18
N LEU A 12 -8.63 8.78 1.43
CA LEU A 12 -9.09 10.13 1.13
C LEU A 12 -8.43 10.62 -0.16
N LEU A 13 -9.22 11.12 -1.09
CA LEU A 13 -8.71 11.82 -2.28
C LEU A 13 -8.87 13.32 -2.09
N THR A 14 -7.78 14.08 -2.26
CA THR A 14 -7.76 15.56 -2.21
C THR A 14 -7.63 16.19 -3.59
N GLY A 15 -7.53 15.37 -4.63
CA GLY A 15 -7.43 15.80 -6.03
C GLY A 15 -7.51 14.59 -6.98
N PRO A 16 -7.27 14.81 -8.27
CA PRO A 16 -7.31 13.74 -9.26
C PRO A 16 -6.16 12.75 -9.05
N ILE A 17 -6.42 11.47 -9.31
CA ILE A 17 -5.39 10.44 -9.33
C ILE A 17 -4.47 10.70 -10.53
N PRO A 18 -3.14 10.81 -10.33
CA PRO A 18 -2.18 11.03 -11.41
C PRO A 18 -2.32 10.01 -12.54
N ASP A 19 -2.18 10.47 -13.78
CA ASP A 19 -2.37 9.59 -14.95
C ASP A 19 -1.36 8.44 -15.01
N GLU A 20 -0.12 8.66 -14.56
CA GLU A 20 0.88 7.60 -14.45
C GLU A 20 0.46 6.47 -13.50
N ILE A 21 -0.23 6.80 -12.40
CA ILE A 21 -0.80 5.83 -11.47
C ILE A 21 -2.01 5.14 -12.11
N LYS A 22 -2.95 5.93 -12.60
CA LYS A 22 -4.22 5.45 -13.16
C LYS A 22 -4.03 4.52 -14.36
N ASN A 23 -3.00 4.79 -15.18
CA ASN A 23 -2.69 4.02 -16.38
C ASN A 23 -1.68 2.88 -16.12
N SER A 24 -1.23 2.69 -14.91
CA SER A 24 -0.31 1.61 -14.55
C SER A 24 -0.90 0.24 -14.83
N ASN A 25 -0.04 -0.69 -15.24
CA ASN A 25 -0.44 -2.09 -15.44
C ASN A 25 -0.83 -2.77 -14.11
N LEU A 26 -0.01 -2.51 -13.08
CA LEU A 26 -0.28 -2.81 -11.67
C LEU A 26 0.39 -1.73 -10.83
N PHE A 27 -0.30 -1.17 -9.86
CA PHE A 27 0.24 -0.19 -8.93
C PHE A 27 -0.23 -0.46 -7.51
N MET A 28 0.71 -0.40 -6.58
CA MET A 28 0.52 -0.28 -5.13
C MET A 28 1.66 0.56 -4.58
N TYR A 29 1.40 1.37 -3.54
CA TYR A 29 2.48 2.01 -2.81
C TYR A 29 3.35 0.97 -2.13
N GLN A 30 4.65 1.23 -2.07
CA GLN A 30 5.63 0.27 -1.56
C GLN A 30 6.58 0.93 -0.58
N ARG A 31 6.97 0.19 0.43
CA ARG A 31 8.05 0.57 1.33
C ARG A 31 9.38 0.25 0.70
N THR A 32 10.23 1.24 0.64
CA THR A 32 11.58 1.09 0.13
C THR A 32 12.60 1.49 1.17
N LYS A 33 13.84 1.00 1.02
CA LYS A 33 14.94 1.42 1.89
C LYS A 33 15.20 2.93 1.81
N ASN A 34 14.86 3.54 0.68
CA ASN A 34 15.08 4.95 0.38
C ASN A 34 13.81 5.80 0.61
N ALA A 35 12.80 5.26 1.29
CA ALA A 35 11.59 6.01 1.58
C ALA A 35 11.89 7.31 2.32
N SER A 36 11.30 8.39 1.87
CA SER A 36 11.37 9.69 2.54
C SER A 36 10.57 9.66 3.86
N ASN A 37 10.86 10.60 4.76
CA ASN A 37 10.08 10.78 5.99
C ASN A 37 10.04 9.59 6.97
N LYS A 38 10.95 8.62 6.87
CA LYS A 38 11.04 7.48 7.82
C LYS A 38 11.05 7.91 9.28
N GLU A 39 11.78 9.00 9.60
CA GLU A 39 11.88 9.52 10.95
C GLU A 39 10.52 9.99 11.51
N CYS A 40 9.68 10.57 10.67
CA CYS A 40 8.33 10.98 11.05
C CYS A 40 7.48 9.77 11.45
N TRP A 41 7.68 8.65 10.76
CA TRP A 41 6.99 7.39 11.01
C TRP A 41 7.42 6.74 12.32
N ASN A 42 8.72 6.65 12.55
CA ASN A 42 9.27 6.06 13.77
C ASN A 42 8.79 6.78 15.03
N LYS A 43 8.57 8.10 14.94
CA LYS A 43 8.03 8.90 16.04
C LYS A 43 6.56 8.61 16.37
N LEU A 44 5.79 8.10 15.44
CA LEU A 44 4.37 7.79 15.67
C LEU A 44 4.12 6.45 16.36
N ASN A 45 5.17 5.65 16.54
CA ASN A 45 5.15 4.35 17.23
C ASN A 45 3.99 3.42 16.82
N HIS A 46 3.63 3.44 15.55
CA HIS A 46 2.64 2.55 14.98
C HIS A 46 3.32 1.26 14.52
N GLY A 47 3.30 0.21 15.33
CA GLY A 47 4.08 -1.01 15.17
C GLY A 47 4.01 -1.69 13.81
N TYR A 48 2.95 -1.54 13.02
CA TYR A 48 2.86 -2.07 11.66
C TYR A 48 3.50 -1.16 10.60
N LEU A 49 3.89 0.05 10.96
CA LEU A 49 4.52 1.02 10.08
C LEU A 49 6.06 1.05 10.26
N TRP A 50 6.61 0.12 11.00
CA TRP A 50 8.05 0.07 11.24
C TRP A 50 8.81 -0.17 9.93
N TRP A 51 9.76 0.69 9.69
CA TRP A 51 10.67 0.64 8.54
C TRP A 51 11.90 -0.21 8.83
N GLU A 52 11.76 -1.24 9.63
CA GLU A 52 12.83 -2.18 9.89
C GLU A 52 13.19 -2.93 8.61
N LEU A 53 14.48 -3.19 8.45
CA LEU A 53 15.05 -3.81 7.25
C LEU A 53 14.43 -5.17 6.93
N ASP A 54 13.83 -5.83 7.91
CA ASP A 54 13.23 -7.16 7.81
C ASP A 54 11.70 -7.14 7.77
N SER A 55 11.09 -5.96 7.66
CA SER A 55 9.64 -5.88 7.56
C SER A 55 9.14 -6.63 6.32
N LYS A 56 8.24 -7.58 6.55
CA LYS A 56 7.58 -8.35 5.49
C LYS A 56 6.33 -7.65 4.93
N VAL A 57 5.92 -6.53 5.52
CA VAL A 57 4.75 -5.75 5.11
C VAL A 57 5.22 -4.53 4.33
N ASN A 58 5.51 -4.72 3.04
CA ASN A 58 6.15 -3.72 2.20
C ASN A 58 5.23 -3.08 1.16
N ILE A 59 3.95 -3.41 1.17
CA ILE A 59 2.97 -2.84 0.24
C ILE A 59 1.76 -2.29 0.97
N LEU A 60 1.14 -1.26 0.39
CA LEU A 60 -0.14 -0.72 0.81
C LEU A 60 -1.26 -1.35 -0.05
N ASN A 61 -2.00 -2.30 0.51
CA ASN A 61 -3.11 -2.96 -0.16
C ASN A 61 -4.43 -2.17 -0.14
N SER A 62 -4.44 -1.01 0.51
CA SER A 62 -5.63 -0.16 0.59
C SER A 62 -5.88 0.65 -0.69
N PHE A 63 -4.90 0.71 -1.59
CA PHE A 63 -5.02 1.36 -2.88
C PHE A 63 -4.28 0.55 -3.93
N ILE A 64 -5.05 -0.01 -4.88
CA ILE A 64 -4.53 -0.89 -5.93
C ILE A 64 -5.09 -0.42 -7.27
N VAL A 65 -4.22 -0.19 -8.23
CA VAL A 65 -4.60 0.00 -9.63
C VAL A 65 -4.15 -1.20 -10.43
N ALA A 66 -5.00 -1.73 -11.28
CA ALA A 66 -4.65 -2.85 -12.14
C ALA A 66 -5.39 -2.78 -13.48
N LYS A 67 -4.69 -3.13 -14.56
CA LYS A 67 -5.33 -3.37 -15.86
C LYS A 67 -6.11 -4.69 -15.87
N PRO A 68 -7.07 -4.84 -16.79
CA PRO A 68 -7.77 -6.11 -16.96
C PRO A 68 -6.78 -7.28 -17.11
N LYS A 69 -7.13 -8.42 -16.49
CA LYS A 69 -6.33 -9.66 -16.57
C LYS A 69 -4.89 -9.56 -16.07
N GLN A 70 -4.65 -8.66 -15.11
CA GLN A 70 -3.32 -8.48 -14.54
C GLN A 70 -2.81 -9.77 -13.91
N GLU A 71 -1.69 -10.29 -14.45
CA GLU A 71 -1.17 -11.64 -14.18
C GLU A 71 -0.80 -11.86 -12.71
N ASN A 72 -0.13 -10.88 -12.08
CA ASN A 72 0.29 -11.00 -10.67
C ASN A 72 -0.90 -11.12 -9.72
N LEU A 73 -2.00 -10.38 -10.00
CA LEU A 73 -3.22 -10.49 -9.20
C LEU A 73 -3.94 -11.84 -9.42
N HIS A 74 -3.88 -12.39 -10.62
CA HIS A 74 -4.40 -13.75 -10.86
C HIS A 74 -3.59 -14.78 -10.09
N LYS A 75 -2.25 -14.71 -10.10
CA LYS A 75 -1.39 -15.59 -9.29
C LYS A 75 -1.71 -15.48 -7.79
N CYS A 76 -1.92 -14.24 -7.29
CA CYS A 76 -2.34 -14.02 -5.91
C CYS A 76 -3.69 -14.68 -5.63
N LEU A 77 -4.66 -14.52 -6.52
CA LEU A 77 -5.99 -15.11 -6.36
C LEU A 77 -5.90 -16.63 -6.30
N ASP A 78 -5.14 -17.25 -7.20
CA ASP A 78 -4.98 -18.71 -7.23
C ASP A 78 -4.34 -19.24 -5.93
N LEU A 79 -3.33 -18.52 -5.41
CA LEU A 79 -2.70 -18.85 -4.14
C LEU A 79 -3.66 -18.71 -2.96
N LEU A 80 -4.43 -17.63 -2.92
CA LEU A 80 -5.46 -17.43 -1.89
C LEU A 80 -6.54 -18.50 -1.95
N MET A 81 -7.01 -18.82 -3.15
CA MET A 81 -8.01 -19.88 -3.33
C MET A 81 -7.48 -21.26 -2.88
N ASN A 82 -6.22 -21.56 -3.19
CA ASN A 82 -5.60 -22.80 -2.74
C ASN A 82 -5.37 -22.82 -1.22
N PHE A 83 -4.96 -21.69 -0.63
CA PHE A 83 -4.84 -21.56 0.81
C PHE A 83 -6.18 -21.86 1.51
N TRP A 84 -7.27 -21.23 1.06
CA TRP A 84 -8.60 -21.41 1.68
C TRP A 84 -9.25 -22.77 1.42
N LYS A 85 -8.74 -23.58 0.50
CA LYS A 85 -9.15 -24.98 0.36
C LYS A 85 -8.64 -25.87 1.50
N THR A 86 -7.52 -25.47 2.12
CA THR A 86 -6.82 -26.29 3.12
C THR A 86 -6.77 -25.66 4.50
N GLN A 87 -7.01 -24.37 4.59
CA GLN A 87 -6.95 -23.58 5.82
C GLN A 87 -8.27 -22.85 6.06
N ASN A 88 -8.68 -22.76 7.31
CA ASN A 88 -9.91 -22.05 7.72
C ASN A 88 -9.63 -20.84 8.63
N THR A 89 -8.37 -20.54 8.90
CA THR A 89 -7.94 -19.40 9.72
C THR A 89 -6.83 -18.62 9.04
N ILE A 90 -6.82 -17.29 9.21
CA ILE A 90 -5.74 -16.43 8.73
C ILE A 90 -4.58 -16.47 9.74
N PRO A 91 -3.36 -16.80 9.32
CA PRO A 91 -2.21 -16.89 10.23
C PRO A 91 -1.74 -15.52 10.74
N HIS A 92 -2.03 -14.44 10.00
CA HIS A 92 -1.58 -13.09 10.34
C HIS A 92 -2.50 -12.02 9.74
N TYR A 93 -2.70 -10.90 10.44
CA TYR A 93 -3.54 -9.78 9.96
C TYR A 93 -3.08 -9.25 8.58
N PHE A 94 -1.78 -9.15 8.36
CA PHE A 94 -1.19 -8.71 7.09
C PHE A 94 -0.86 -9.86 6.13
N PHE A 95 -1.63 -10.94 6.19
CA PHE A 95 -1.35 -12.15 5.39
C PHE A 95 -1.18 -11.86 3.90
N PHE A 96 -2.06 -11.06 3.31
CA PHE A 96 -1.97 -10.69 1.89
C PHE A 96 -0.66 -9.95 1.57
N GLN A 97 -0.31 -8.95 2.36
CA GLN A 97 0.89 -8.16 2.13
C GLN A 97 2.16 -9.02 2.26
N ILE A 98 2.21 -9.88 3.26
CA ILE A 98 3.33 -10.80 3.48
C ILE A 98 3.46 -11.77 2.31
N MET A 99 2.36 -12.39 1.88
CA MET A 99 2.34 -13.30 0.74
C MET A 99 2.79 -12.59 -0.54
N PHE A 100 2.28 -11.39 -0.80
CA PHE A 100 2.64 -10.60 -1.99
C PHE A 100 4.13 -10.24 -1.98
N ASN A 101 4.66 -9.83 -0.83
CA ASN A 101 6.07 -9.51 -0.66
C ASN A 101 6.98 -10.73 -0.90
N GLU A 102 6.61 -11.91 -0.40
CA GLU A 102 7.34 -13.15 -0.67
C GLU A 102 7.36 -13.51 -2.16
N LEU A 103 6.29 -13.24 -2.88
CA LEU A 103 6.23 -13.48 -4.32
C LEU A 103 7.15 -12.53 -5.09
N ILE A 104 7.26 -11.28 -4.64
CA ILE A 104 8.22 -10.30 -5.18
C ILE A 104 9.64 -10.78 -4.95
N LEU A 105 10.00 -11.11 -3.70
CA LEU A 105 11.35 -11.52 -3.32
C LEU A 105 11.82 -12.78 -4.04
N ARG A 106 10.90 -13.62 -4.50
CA ARG A 106 11.18 -14.82 -5.27
C ARG A 106 11.16 -14.62 -6.78
N ASP A 107 11.22 -13.38 -7.25
CA ASP A 107 11.15 -13.00 -8.67
C ASP A 107 9.91 -13.55 -9.42
N ARG A 108 8.85 -13.83 -8.68
CA ARG A 108 7.59 -14.31 -9.25
C ARG A 108 6.73 -13.17 -9.77
N PHE A 109 6.97 -11.96 -9.28
CA PHE A 109 6.29 -10.74 -9.65
C PHE A 109 7.28 -9.66 -10.09
N GLN A 110 7.02 -9.04 -11.23
CA GLN A 110 7.67 -7.78 -11.58
C GLN A 110 6.87 -6.65 -10.95
N LEU A 111 7.52 -5.88 -10.10
CA LEU A 111 6.92 -4.67 -9.58
C LEU A 111 7.13 -3.50 -10.51
N LEU A 112 6.11 -2.71 -10.56
CA LEU A 112 6.03 -1.45 -11.26
C LEU A 112 6.61 -0.30 -10.44
N PRO A 113 6.65 0.92 -11.00
CA PRO A 113 7.38 2.02 -10.39
C PRO A 113 7.07 2.15 -8.90
N ILE A 114 8.13 2.21 -8.15
CA ILE A 114 8.11 2.24 -6.69
C ILE A 114 7.77 3.67 -6.28
N LEU A 115 6.52 3.90 -5.89
CA LEU A 115 6.15 5.11 -5.16
C LEU A 115 6.18 4.83 -3.67
N ASP A 116 6.77 5.76 -2.97
CA ASP A 116 7.04 5.71 -1.55
C ASP A 116 5.74 5.60 -0.73
N ASP A 117 5.58 4.51 0.03
CA ASP A 117 4.46 4.28 0.93
C ASP A 117 4.34 5.34 2.06
N THR A 118 5.34 6.18 2.28
CA THR A 118 5.21 7.32 3.22
C THR A 118 4.30 8.41 2.69
N LEU A 119 4.22 8.60 1.37
CA LEU A 119 3.42 9.66 0.75
C LEU A 119 1.94 9.60 1.11
N PRO A 120 1.24 8.46 0.97
CA PRO A 120 -0.18 8.39 1.31
C PRO A 120 -0.47 8.61 2.78
N HIS A 121 0.51 8.49 3.64
CA HIS A 121 0.31 8.67 5.07
C HIS A 121 0.68 10.08 5.59
N LEU A 122 1.33 10.93 4.79
CA LEU A 122 1.78 12.26 5.23
C LEU A 122 0.64 13.13 5.76
N TYR A 123 -0.54 13.08 5.17
CA TYR A 123 -1.69 13.85 5.62
C TYR A 123 -2.04 13.52 7.08
N GLN A 124 -2.12 12.25 7.42
CA GLN A 124 -2.38 11.82 8.79
C GLN A 124 -1.25 12.23 9.76
N ILE A 125 0.00 12.12 9.31
CA ILE A 125 1.17 12.53 10.11
C ILE A 125 1.12 14.02 10.41
N TYR A 126 0.85 14.84 9.41
CA TYR A 126 0.80 16.30 9.56
C TYR A 126 -0.35 16.72 10.46
N TYR A 127 -1.51 16.07 10.34
CA TYR A 127 -2.61 16.30 11.26
C TYR A 127 -2.23 16.01 12.71
N ILE A 128 -1.63 14.86 13.00
CA ILE A 128 -1.20 14.49 14.37
C ILE A 128 -0.14 15.44 14.90
N GLN A 129 0.72 15.97 14.05
CA GLN A 129 1.79 16.89 14.40
C GLN A 129 1.36 18.37 14.38
N GLU A 130 0.08 18.65 14.17
CA GLU A 130 -0.47 20.01 14.03
C GLU A 130 0.26 20.86 12.97
N LYS A 131 0.72 20.21 11.91
CA LYS A 131 1.36 20.86 10.76
C LYS A 131 0.32 21.27 9.72
N ASP A 132 0.75 22.14 8.81
CA ASP A 132 -0.05 22.55 7.68
C ASP A 132 -0.39 21.36 6.76
N LEU A 133 -1.67 21.05 6.66
CA LEU A 133 -2.19 19.95 5.86
C LEU A 133 -2.06 20.21 4.35
N GLU A 134 -2.01 21.46 3.91
CA GLU A 134 -1.80 21.80 2.52
C GLU A 134 -0.47 21.24 2.01
N LEU A 135 0.56 21.24 2.85
CA LEU A 135 1.86 20.65 2.49
C LEU A 135 1.77 19.16 2.16
N ALA A 136 0.88 18.41 2.84
CA ALA A 136 0.69 17.01 2.55
C ALA A 136 -0.03 16.76 1.22
N THR A 137 -0.84 17.74 0.76
CA THR A 137 -1.64 17.61 -0.47
C THR A 137 -0.94 18.12 -1.72
N GLN A 138 0.14 18.91 -1.57
CA GLN A 138 0.86 19.52 -2.71
C GLN A 138 1.45 18.49 -3.69
N ASN A 139 1.95 17.37 -3.17
CA ASN A 139 2.68 16.38 -3.97
C ASN A 139 1.99 15.02 -4.03
N ASN A 140 0.88 14.86 -3.32
CA ASN A 140 0.12 13.62 -3.31
C ASN A 140 -1.35 13.92 -3.05
N HIS A 141 -2.24 13.28 -3.82
CA HIS A 141 -3.68 13.42 -3.67
C HIS A 141 -4.36 12.15 -3.14
N ILE A 142 -3.59 11.13 -2.82
CA ILE A 142 -4.07 9.84 -2.33
C ILE A 142 -3.57 9.66 -0.90
N HIS A 143 -4.48 9.72 0.08
CA HIS A 143 -4.10 9.70 1.49
C HIS A 143 -4.72 8.49 2.19
N LYS A 144 -3.89 7.75 2.92
CA LYS A 144 -4.33 6.67 3.79
C LYS A 144 -4.62 7.21 5.17
N MET A 145 -5.87 7.13 5.58
CA MET A 145 -6.35 7.56 6.87
C MET A 145 -6.44 6.37 7.84
N ASN A 146 -6.34 6.62 9.13
CA ASN A 146 -6.65 5.63 10.14
C ASN A 146 -8.16 5.65 10.42
N HIS A 147 -8.77 4.50 10.70
CA HIS A 147 -10.17 4.40 11.11
C HIS A 147 -10.49 5.14 12.42
N ARG A 148 -9.47 5.48 13.21
CA ARG A 148 -9.58 6.29 14.45
C ARG A 148 -9.45 7.79 14.22
N PHE A 149 -9.28 8.19 12.96
CA PHE A 149 -9.19 9.59 12.57
C PHE A 149 -10.60 10.20 12.67
N LYS A 150 -10.80 11.10 13.64
CA LYS A 150 -12.06 11.78 13.88
C LYS A 150 -11.95 13.24 13.49
#